data_87a4db15206047fbb668a2084392f3eb
#
_entry.id   87a4db15206047fbb668a2084392f3eb
#
_cell.length_a   1.000
_cell.length_b   1.000
_cell.length_c   1.000
_cell.angle_alpha   90.00
_cell.angle_beta   90.00
_cell.angle_gamma   90.00
#
_symmetry.space_group_name_H-M   'P 1'
#
loop_
_entity.id
_entity.type
_entity.pdbx_description
1 polymer ?
#
loop_
_entity_poly.entity_id
_entity_poly.type
_entity_poly.pdbx_seq_one_letter_code
_entity_poly.pdbx_strand_id
1 'polypeptide(L)'
;MSYIERAITNVLIDRVSSSKCLLLTGARQVGKSTIIKHVFSDYNIANFDDRLTRLQAREEPRLFFLNNPRPLFIDEVQKEDSVLEEIKLIVDSSDARGDFILSGSQKLELMKGMSESLAGRISIVELAGLSLREIKGVMFYRHFVPTDEYLREREKYIARYSDIWEFIHKGSYPEMYDIDRDWQDFYSSYVATYLERDINELIAVDSLVFTKFMTSVAA
;
A
#
# COMPACT_ATOMS: atom_id res chain seq x y z
N MET A 1 -12.01 13.20 -7.53
CA MET A 1 -12.00 11.88 -6.85
C MET A 1 -12.61 12.00 -5.48
N SER A 2 -13.69 11.31 -5.21
CA SER A 2 -14.17 11.13 -3.83
C SER A 2 -13.32 10.01 -3.20
N TYR A 3 -12.70 10.27 -2.06
CA TYR A 3 -11.97 9.25 -1.32
C TYR A 3 -12.91 8.13 -0.87
N ILE A 4 -12.53 6.88 -1.14
CA ILE A 4 -13.25 5.72 -0.63
C ILE A 4 -12.63 5.35 0.71
N GLU A 5 -13.41 5.42 1.78
CA GLU A 5 -12.94 5.10 3.13
C GLU A 5 -12.44 3.65 3.21
N ARG A 6 -11.29 3.45 3.87
CA ARG A 6 -10.63 2.15 3.97
C ARG A 6 -10.81 1.55 5.35
N ALA A 7 -11.21 0.31 5.38
CA ALA A 7 -11.41 -0.44 6.63
C ALA A 7 -10.14 -0.54 7.49
N ILE A 8 -8.97 -0.46 6.86
CA ILE A 8 -7.67 -0.55 7.51
C ILE A 8 -7.24 0.75 8.23
N THR A 9 -7.95 1.86 8.05
CA THR A 9 -7.57 3.18 8.56
C THR A 9 -7.22 3.18 10.04
N ASN A 10 -8.08 2.60 10.88
CA ASN A 10 -7.83 2.53 12.33
C ASN A 10 -6.58 1.70 12.68
N VAL A 11 -6.35 0.62 11.93
CA VAL A 11 -5.14 -0.20 12.10
C VAL A 11 -3.88 0.61 11.76
N LEU A 12 -3.91 1.42 10.71
CA LEU A 12 -2.78 2.30 10.35
C LEU A 12 -2.50 3.31 11.46
N ILE A 13 -3.52 3.97 11.98
CA ILE A 13 -3.39 4.94 13.08
C ILE A 13 -2.78 4.27 14.33
N ASP A 14 -3.29 3.11 14.71
CA ASP A 14 -2.78 2.36 15.86
C ASP A 14 -1.32 1.91 15.65
N ARG A 15 -0.96 1.49 14.43
CA ARG A 15 0.41 1.07 14.12
C ARG A 15 1.38 2.23 14.08
N VAL A 16 1.00 3.37 13.53
CA VAL A 16 1.80 4.59 13.54
C VAL A 16 2.05 5.05 14.97
N SER A 17 1.02 5.09 15.82
CA SER A 17 1.17 5.52 17.21
C SER A 17 1.98 4.56 18.09
N SER A 18 2.08 3.29 17.71
CA SER A 18 2.76 2.24 18.49
C SER A 18 4.17 1.90 17.98
N SER A 19 4.53 2.25 16.77
CA SER A 19 5.80 1.88 16.13
C SER A 19 6.63 3.11 15.79
N LYS A 20 7.96 2.98 15.70
CA LYS A 20 8.86 4.06 15.25
C LYS A 20 8.69 4.34 13.77
N CYS A 21 8.54 3.27 12.98
CA CYS A 21 8.30 3.32 11.55
C CYS A 21 7.10 2.44 11.18
N LEU A 22 6.38 2.82 10.12
CA LEU A 22 5.37 1.99 9.45
C LEU A 22 5.78 1.75 8.00
N LEU A 23 5.69 0.50 7.53
CA LEU A 23 5.74 0.16 6.11
C LEU A 23 4.35 -0.24 5.63
N LEU A 24 3.84 0.50 4.64
CA LEU A 24 2.62 0.15 3.92
C LEU A 24 2.98 -0.49 2.58
N THR A 25 2.78 -1.81 2.48
CA THR A 25 2.97 -2.57 1.24
C THR A 25 1.64 -2.84 0.54
N GLY A 26 1.69 -3.39 -0.64
CA GLY A 26 0.52 -3.81 -1.41
C GLY A 26 0.71 -3.61 -2.91
N ALA A 27 -0.16 -4.20 -3.71
CA ALA A 27 -0.09 -4.11 -5.16
C ALA A 27 -0.05 -2.66 -5.67
N ARG A 28 0.39 -2.47 -6.90
CA ARG A 28 0.32 -1.15 -7.55
C ARG A 28 -1.14 -0.71 -7.66
N GLN A 29 -1.39 0.60 -7.60
CA GLN A 29 -2.72 1.22 -7.78
C GLN A 29 -3.81 0.83 -6.75
N VAL A 30 -3.48 0.15 -5.65
CA VAL A 30 -4.46 -0.13 -4.57
C VAL A 30 -4.75 1.07 -3.66
N GLY A 31 -4.04 2.20 -3.86
CA GLY A 31 -4.28 3.45 -3.15
C GLY A 31 -3.39 3.68 -1.92
N LYS A 32 -2.16 3.12 -1.86
CA LYS A 32 -1.22 3.30 -0.74
C LYS A 32 -0.94 4.78 -0.44
N SER A 33 -0.45 5.51 -1.43
CA SER A 33 -0.12 6.94 -1.27
C SER A 33 -1.37 7.78 -0.98
N THR A 34 -2.52 7.40 -1.54
CA THR A 34 -3.79 8.10 -1.32
C THR A 34 -4.26 7.99 0.12
N ILE A 35 -4.24 6.79 0.71
CA ILE A 35 -4.67 6.60 2.11
C ILE A 35 -3.74 7.33 3.07
N ILE A 36 -2.41 7.29 2.85
CA ILE A 36 -1.46 7.99 3.73
C ILE A 36 -1.69 9.50 3.66
N LYS A 37 -1.79 10.09 2.47
CA LYS A 37 -2.05 11.52 2.30
C LYS A 37 -3.39 11.97 2.89
N HIS A 38 -4.38 11.08 2.89
CA HIS A 38 -5.70 11.38 3.45
C HIS A 38 -5.73 11.29 4.99
N VAL A 39 -5.12 10.25 5.56
CA VAL A 39 -5.18 9.95 7.00
C VAL A 39 -4.11 10.72 7.79
N PHE A 40 -2.94 10.94 7.20
CA PHE A 40 -1.77 11.57 7.82
C PHE A 40 -1.38 12.84 7.05
N SER A 41 -2.32 13.76 6.95
CA SER A 41 -2.16 15.00 6.17
C SER A 41 -1.13 15.98 6.72
N ASP A 42 -0.68 15.79 7.96
CA ASP A 42 0.35 16.56 8.65
C ASP A 42 1.78 16.05 8.38
N TYR A 43 1.93 14.91 7.69
CA TYR A 43 3.24 14.39 7.30
C TYR A 43 3.83 15.13 6.12
N ASN A 44 5.12 15.47 6.22
CA ASN A 44 5.89 15.87 5.05
C ASN A 44 6.00 14.68 4.08
N ILE A 45 6.13 14.96 2.79
CA ILE A 45 6.08 13.92 1.75
C ILE A 45 7.32 14.00 0.87
N ALA A 46 8.06 12.90 0.80
CA ALA A 46 9.12 12.67 -0.18
C ALA A 46 8.70 11.53 -1.12
N ASN A 47 8.71 11.77 -2.42
CA ASN A 47 8.34 10.75 -3.40
C ASN A 47 9.58 10.33 -4.19
N PHE A 48 9.94 9.06 -4.11
CA PHE A 48 11.08 8.49 -4.85
C PHE A 48 10.76 8.13 -6.31
N ASP A 49 9.57 8.45 -6.81
CA ASP A 49 9.34 8.56 -8.25
C ASP A 49 10.07 9.77 -8.84
N ASP A 50 10.23 10.84 -8.06
CA ASP A 50 11.04 11.98 -8.48
C ASP A 50 12.54 11.65 -8.41
N ARG A 51 13.19 11.82 -9.56
CA ARG A 51 14.62 11.53 -9.73
C ARG A 51 15.51 12.44 -8.86
N LEU A 52 15.16 13.70 -8.71
CA LEU A 52 15.97 14.66 -7.97
C LEU A 52 15.92 14.35 -6.46
N THR A 53 14.74 14.03 -5.96
CA THR A 53 14.53 13.60 -4.58
C THR A 53 15.35 12.34 -4.26
N ARG A 54 15.35 11.35 -5.16
CA ARG A 54 16.19 10.15 -5.00
C ARG A 54 17.67 10.46 -5.01
N LEU A 55 18.12 11.31 -5.95
CA LEU A 55 19.54 11.65 -6.05
C LEU A 55 20.04 12.33 -4.75
N GLN A 56 19.26 13.27 -4.23
CA GLN A 56 19.58 13.92 -2.96
C GLN A 56 19.64 12.90 -1.80
N ALA A 57 18.66 12.00 -1.75
CA ALA A 57 18.60 10.97 -0.71
C ALA A 57 19.81 10.01 -0.75
N ARG A 58 20.29 9.70 -1.96
CA ARG A 58 21.45 8.83 -2.18
C ARG A 58 22.79 9.51 -1.86
N GLU A 59 23.00 10.70 -2.41
CA GLU A 59 24.31 11.37 -2.34
C GLU A 59 24.51 12.08 -1.01
N GLU A 60 23.45 12.67 -0.46
CA GLU A 60 23.49 13.45 0.78
C GLU A 60 22.33 13.10 1.73
N PRO A 61 22.26 11.88 2.26
CA PRO A 61 21.10 11.42 3.05
C PRO A 61 20.82 12.30 4.28
N ARG A 62 21.85 12.82 4.95
CA ARG A 62 21.66 13.73 6.09
C ARG A 62 20.99 15.04 5.68
N LEU A 63 21.42 15.62 4.57
CA LEU A 63 20.82 16.84 4.03
C LEU A 63 19.40 16.58 3.56
N PHE A 64 19.15 15.40 2.96
CA PHE A 64 17.79 14.98 2.59
C PHE A 64 16.84 15.00 3.81
N PHE A 65 17.23 14.41 4.94
CA PHE A 65 16.40 14.42 6.15
C PHE A 65 16.32 15.78 6.86
N LEU A 66 17.28 16.66 6.68
CA LEU A 66 17.18 18.06 7.14
C LEU A 66 16.15 18.84 6.31
N ASN A 67 16.10 18.61 5.01
CA ASN A 67 15.17 19.27 4.10
C ASN A 67 13.75 18.67 4.15
N ASN A 68 13.62 17.44 4.64
CA ASN A 68 12.36 16.73 4.78
C ASN A 68 12.14 16.35 6.26
N PRO A 69 11.70 17.32 7.10
CA PRO A 69 11.57 17.08 8.53
C PRO A 69 10.46 16.06 8.85
N ARG A 70 10.59 15.44 10.01
CA ARG A 70 9.60 14.48 10.55
C ARG A 70 8.38 15.22 11.13
N PRO A 71 7.21 14.59 11.13
CA PRO A 71 6.92 13.26 10.62
C PRO A 71 6.98 13.23 9.08
N LEU A 72 7.55 12.14 8.51
CA LEU A 72 7.86 12.04 7.08
C LEU A 72 7.27 10.78 6.45
N PHE A 73 6.55 10.97 5.36
CA PHE A 73 6.11 9.90 4.47
C PHE A 73 7.04 9.80 3.27
N ILE A 74 7.68 8.64 3.07
CA ILE A 74 8.51 8.33 1.91
C ILE A 74 7.77 7.33 1.01
N ASP A 75 7.37 7.79 -0.16
CA ASP A 75 6.66 6.99 -1.15
C ASP A 75 7.64 6.30 -2.11
N GLU A 76 7.36 5.03 -2.47
CA GLU A 76 8.16 4.17 -3.34
C GLU A 76 9.61 3.98 -2.83
N VAL A 77 9.76 3.71 -1.53
CA VAL A 77 11.07 3.63 -0.84
C VAL A 77 12.02 2.59 -1.43
N GLN A 78 11.52 1.54 -2.11
CA GLN A 78 12.34 0.53 -2.79
C GLN A 78 13.19 1.09 -3.94
N LYS A 79 12.89 2.29 -4.44
CA LYS A 79 13.68 2.92 -5.50
C LYS A 79 15.00 3.52 -5.01
N GLU A 80 15.13 3.69 -3.69
CA GLU A 80 16.35 4.17 -3.04
C GLU A 80 16.40 3.66 -1.60
N ASP A 81 16.89 2.44 -1.43
CA ASP A 81 16.92 1.74 -0.14
C ASP A 81 18.08 2.18 0.77
N SER A 82 19.07 2.90 0.25
CA SER A 82 20.19 3.44 1.04
C SER A 82 19.72 4.34 2.19
N VAL A 83 18.55 4.97 2.08
CA VAL A 83 17.96 5.78 3.16
C VAL A 83 17.57 4.97 4.41
N LEU A 84 17.40 3.65 4.29
CA LEU A 84 16.99 2.79 5.41
C LEU A 84 18.03 2.76 6.53
N GLU A 85 19.30 2.85 6.19
CA GLU A 85 20.38 2.92 7.18
C GLU A 85 20.34 4.23 7.98
N GLU A 86 20.10 5.36 7.31
CA GLU A 86 19.99 6.65 7.99
C GLU A 86 18.69 6.72 8.82
N ILE A 87 17.58 6.19 8.32
CA ILE A 87 16.33 6.04 9.11
C ILE A 87 16.58 5.25 10.37
N LYS A 88 17.34 4.14 10.29
CA LYS A 88 17.73 3.34 11.46
C LYS A 88 18.48 4.18 12.50
N LEU A 89 19.47 4.95 12.08
CA LEU A 89 20.25 5.82 13.00
C LEU A 89 19.34 6.85 13.68
N ILE A 90 18.43 7.46 12.92
CA ILE A 90 17.47 8.44 13.43
C ILE A 90 16.54 7.82 14.46
N VAL A 91 15.92 6.68 14.17
CA VAL A 91 14.96 6.04 15.09
C VAL A 91 15.63 5.40 16.31
N ASP A 92 16.90 5.03 16.21
CA ASP A 92 17.66 4.52 17.34
C ASP A 92 18.06 5.66 18.32
N SER A 93 18.22 6.88 17.81
CA SER A 93 18.53 8.05 18.61
C SER A 93 17.32 8.69 19.33
N SER A 94 16.11 8.20 19.07
CA SER A 94 14.84 8.78 19.59
C SER A 94 13.88 7.68 20.03
N ASP A 95 13.09 7.96 21.07
CA ASP A 95 11.95 7.13 21.48
C ASP A 95 10.62 7.57 20.83
N ALA A 96 10.67 8.54 19.94
CA ALA A 96 9.49 9.02 19.21
C ALA A 96 8.88 7.87 18.36
N ARG A 97 7.57 7.92 18.22
CA ARG A 97 6.80 6.97 17.43
C ARG A 97 6.11 7.70 16.29
N GLY A 98 5.90 6.97 15.19
CA GLY A 98 5.27 7.54 14.00
C GLY A 98 6.15 8.54 13.24
N ASP A 99 7.46 8.53 13.47
CA ASP A 99 8.38 9.46 12.78
C ASP A 99 8.41 9.24 11.28
N PHE A 100 8.25 7.97 10.84
CA PHE A 100 8.33 7.60 9.44
C PHE A 100 7.18 6.68 9.00
N ILE A 101 6.58 7.03 7.86
CA ILE A 101 5.73 6.13 7.08
C ILE A 101 6.45 5.87 5.76
N LEU A 102 6.61 4.62 5.40
CA LEU A 102 7.23 4.18 4.15
C LEU A 102 6.20 3.45 3.31
N SER A 103 6.22 3.62 2.00
CA SER A 103 5.39 2.80 1.10
C SER A 103 6.19 2.19 -0.02
N GLY A 104 5.73 1.05 -0.51
CA GLY A 104 6.31 0.40 -1.67
C GLY A 104 5.45 -0.73 -2.22
N SER A 105 5.60 -1.00 -3.52
CA SER A 105 4.84 -2.04 -4.23
C SER A 105 5.54 -3.39 -4.29
N GLN A 106 6.87 -3.41 -4.21
CA GLN A 106 7.71 -4.62 -4.35
C GLN A 106 8.05 -5.21 -2.97
N LYS A 107 7.19 -6.11 -2.49
CA LYS A 107 7.29 -6.67 -1.12
C LYS A 107 8.59 -7.42 -0.84
N LEU A 108 9.10 -8.20 -1.80
CA LEU A 108 10.27 -9.08 -1.57
C LEU A 108 11.58 -8.30 -1.44
N GLU A 109 11.81 -7.31 -2.29
CA GLU A 109 13.02 -6.46 -2.23
C GLU A 109 13.01 -5.59 -0.99
N LEU A 110 11.87 -4.95 -0.71
CA LEU A 110 11.68 -4.17 0.52
C LEU A 110 11.92 -4.99 1.78
N MET A 111 11.42 -6.22 1.83
CA MET A 111 11.60 -7.08 3.00
C MET A 111 13.05 -7.48 3.24
N LYS A 112 13.88 -7.64 2.20
CA LYS A 112 15.30 -7.91 2.35
C LYS A 112 16.04 -6.72 3.00
N GLY A 113 15.96 -5.55 2.41
CA GLY A 113 16.63 -4.35 2.95
C GLY A 113 16.13 -3.97 4.34
N MET A 114 14.82 -4.09 4.61
CA MET A 114 14.24 -3.76 5.90
C MET A 114 14.53 -4.78 6.99
N SER A 115 14.64 -6.08 6.67
CA SER A 115 14.97 -7.10 7.67
C SER A 115 16.41 -6.91 8.22
N GLU A 116 17.30 -6.33 7.42
CA GLU A 116 18.67 -6.04 7.84
C GLU A 116 18.77 -4.72 8.62
N SER A 117 18.06 -3.67 8.17
CA SER A 117 18.20 -2.32 8.72
C SER A 117 17.20 -1.97 9.82
N LEU A 118 15.91 -2.34 9.68
CA LEU A 118 14.82 -1.86 10.55
C LEU A 118 14.15 -2.97 11.38
N ALA A 119 14.76 -4.15 11.51
CA ALA A 119 14.19 -5.23 12.32
C ALA A 119 13.87 -4.77 13.76
N GLY A 120 12.67 -5.08 14.23
CA GLY A 120 12.17 -4.70 15.55
C GLY A 120 11.76 -3.21 15.72
N ARG A 121 11.95 -2.37 14.68
CA ARG A 121 11.64 -0.93 14.69
C ARG A 121 10.46 -0.55 13.80
N ILE A 122 10.09 -1.45 12.88
CA ILE A 122 9.10 -1.21 11.85
C ILE A 122 7.88 -2.11 12.02
N SER A 123 6.70 -1.53 11.87
CA SER A 123 5.45 -2.28 11.72
C SER A 123 5.13 -2.41 10.23
N ILE A 124 4.73 -3.59 9.80
CA ILE A 124 4.41 -3.84 8.39
C ILE A 124 2.91 -4.07 8.26
N VAL A 125 2.29 -3.32 7.35
CA VAL A 125 0.88 -3.43 7.02
C VAL A 125 0.74 -3.60 5.51
N GLU A 126 -0.14 -4.51 5.08
CA GLU A 126 -0.42 -4.75 3.67
C GLU A 126 -1.79 -4.17 3.31
N LEU A 127 -1.81 -3.29 2.31
CA LEU A 127 -3.05 -2.73 1.76
C LEU A 127 -3.52 -3.60 0.59
N ALA A 128 -4.65 -4.26 0.77
CA ALA A 128 -5.33 -4.96 -0.31
C ALA A 128 -6.15 -4.00 -1.19
N GLY A 129 -6.69 -4.50 -2.29
CA GLY A 129 -7.72 -3.80 -3.06
C GLY A 129 -8.96 -3.49 -2.21
N LEU A 130 -9.94 -2.79 -2.79
CA LEU A 130 -11.19 -2.46 -2.12
C LEU A 130 -12.00 -3.72 -1.78
N SER A 131 -12.46 -3.81 -0.54
CA SER A 131 -13.45 -4.80 -0.16
C SER A 131 -14.86 -4.36 -0.61
N LEU A 132 -15.77 -5.32 -0.69
CA LEU A 132 -17.18 -5.05 -1.00
C LEU A 132 -17.81 -4.01 -0.06
N ARG A 133 -17.40 -4.00 1.21
CA ARG A 133 -17.90 -3.03 2.20
C ARG A 133 -17.41 -1.62 1.93
N GLU A 134 -16.14 -1.48 1.59
CA GLU A 134 -15.54 -0.19 1.23
C GLU A 134 -16.23 0.38 -0.01
N ILE A 135 -16.44 -0.44 -1.05
CA ILE A 135 -17.13 -0.03 -2.28
C ILE A 135 -18.56 0.44 -2.02
N LYS A 136 -19.27 -0.22 -1.10
CA LYS A 136 -20.67 0.13 -0.76
C LYS A 136 -20.78 1.15 0.37
N GLY A 137 -19.67 1.61 0.94
CA GLY A 137 -19.68 2.54 2.07
C GLY A 137 -20.31 1.96 3.35
N VAL A 138 -20.33 0.63 3.49
CA VAL A 138 -20.94 -0.06 4.63
C VAL A 138 -19.85 -0.59 5.55
N MET A 139 -19.37 0.27 6.43
CA MET A 139 -18.26 -0.06 7.32
C MET A 139 -18.75 -0.73 8.61
N PHE A 140 -17.99 -1.73 9.06
CA PHE A 140 -18.22 -2.43 10.32
C PHE A 140 -16.86 -2.82 10.93
N TYR A 141 -16.46 -2.13 11.98
CA TYR A 141 -15.09 -2.15 12.51
C TYR A 141 -14.86 -3.14 13.66
N ARG A 142 -15.92 -3.84 14.15
CA ARG A 142 -15.73 -4.84 15.19
C ARG A 142 -14.94 -6.04 14.71
N HIS A 143 -13.97 -6.46 15.49
CA HIS A 143 -13.25 -7.71 15.25
C HIS A 143 -14.23 -8.89 15.22
N PHE A 144 -13.97 -9.86 14.34
CA PHE A 144 -14.80 -11.05 14.24
C PHE A 144 -14.77 -11.84 15.54
N VAL A 145 -15.94 -12.06 16.13
CA VAL A 145 -16.17 -12.95 17.28
C VAL A 145 -17.36 -13.84 16.91
N PRO A 146 -17.24 -15.19 16.93
CA PRO A 146 -18.29 -16.10 16.50
C PRO A 146 -19.39 -16.21 17.57
N THR A 147 -20.11 -15.12 17.84
CA THR A 147 -21.23 -15.06 18.78
C THR A 147 -22.50 -14.60 18.08
N ASP A 148 -23.66 -15.04 18.59
CA ASP A 148 -24.95 -14.62 18.06
C ASP A 148 -25.16 -13.10 18.17
N GLU A 149 -24.60 -12.48 19.21
CA GLU A 149 -24.64 -11.02 19.38
C GLU A 149 -23.90 -10.32 18.24
N TYR A 150 -22.68 -10.77 17.93
CA TYR A 150 -21.89 -10.24 16.83
C TYR A 150 -22.62 -10.40 15.48
N LEU A 151 -23.20 -11.58 15.23
CA LEU A 151 -23.91 -11.84 13.98
C LEU A 151 -25.15 -10.94 13.82
N ARG A 152 -25.97 -10.77 14.88
CA ARG A 152 -27.14 -9.86 14.85
C ARG A 152 -26.74 -8.41 14.65
N GLU A 153 -25.64 -7.97 15.25
CA GLU A 153 -25.14 -6.61 15.03
C GLU A 153 -24.64 -6.43 13.59
N ARG A 154 -23.87 -7.38 13.11
CA ARG A 154 -23.34 -7.36 11.73
C ARG A 154 -24.43 -7.37 10.67
N GLU A 155 -25.56 -8.02 10.89
CA GLU A 155 -26.68 -8.05 9.95
C GLU A 155 -27.19 -6.65 9.60
N LYS A 156 -27.07 -5.68 10.50
CA LYS A 156 -27.46 -4.28 10.26
C LYS A 156 -26.55 -3.58 9.22
N TYR A 157 -25.38 -4.15 8.97
CA TYR A 157 -24.33 -3.62 8.08
C TYR A 157 -24.07 -4.54 6.89
N ILE A 158 -25.05 -5.32 6.46
CA ILE A 158 -24.92 -6.17 5.27
C ILE A 158 -25.16 -5.34 4.01
N ALA A 159 -24.13 -5.27 3.16
CA ALA A 159 -24.32 -4.79 1.80
C ALA A 159 -24.99 -5.86 0.94
N ARG A 160 -26.15 -5.56 0.40
CA ARG A 160 -26.83 -6.44 -0.56
C ARG A 160 -26.32 -6.17 -1.96
N TYR A 161 -25.98 -7.23 -2.69
CA TYR A 161 -25.58 -7.18 -4.09
C TYR A 161 -26.70 -7.74 -4.96
N SER A 162 -27.02 -7.00 -6.00
CA SER A 162 -27.93 -7.47 -7.05
C SER A 162 -27.20 -8.36 -8.07
N ASP A 163 -25.94 -8.05 -8.34
CA ASP A 163 -25.09 -8.78 -9.29
C ASP A 163 -23.65 -8.89 -8.77
N ILE A 164 -23.31 -10.08 -8.28
CA ILE A 164 -21.96 -10.38 -7.80
C ILE A 164 -20.96 -10.51 -8.96
N TRP A 165 -21.43 -10.89 -10.16
CA TRP A 165 -20.60 -11.09 -11.32
C TRP A 165 -20.06 -9.76 -11.87
N GLU A 166 -20.87 -8.70 -11.83
CA GLU A 166 -20.39 -7.36 -12.16
C GLU A 166 -19.21 -6.95 -11.26
N PHE A 167 -19.34 -7.20 -9.96
CA PHE A 167 -18.25 -6.93 -9.01
C PHE A 167 -17.00 -7.76 -9.31
N ILE A 168 -17.14 -9.06 -9.60
CA ILE A 168 -16.02 -9.94 -9.94
C ILE A 168 -15.29 -9.43 -11.19
N HIS A 169 -16.02 -9.03 -12.24
CA HIS A 169 -15.44 -8.47 -13.46
C HIS A 169 -14.76 -7.12 -13.22
N LYS A 170 -15.42 -6.25 -12.46
CA LYS A 170 -14.89 -4.90 -12.16
C LYS A 170 -13.67 -4.94 -11.23
N GLY A 171 -13.59 -5.97 -10.38
CA GLY A 171 -12.48 -6.19 -9.46
C GLY A 171 -12.45 -5.21 -8.29
N SER A 172 -11.28 -5.02 -7.68
CA SER A 172 -11.11 -4.32 -6.40
C SER A 172 -10.20 -3.08 -6.46
N TYR A 173 -9.82 -2.63 -7.64
CA TYR A 173 -8.98 -1.43 -7.79
C TYR A 173 -9.81 -0.15 -7.62
N PRO A 174 -9.34 0.82 -6.79
CA PRO A 174 -10.08 2.06 -6.54
C PRO A 174 -10.46 2.82 -7.81
N GLU A 175 -9.59 2.86 -8.81
CA GLU A 175 -9.81 3.56 -10.07
C GLU A 175 -11.06 3.07 -10.82
N MET A 176 -11.40 1.78 -10.66
CA MET A 176 -12.60 1.20 -11.27
C MET A 176 -13.92 1.71 -10.67
N TYR A 177 -13.85 2.38 -9.50
CA TYR A 177 -15.03 2.90 -8.79
C TYR A 177 -15.09 4.42 -8.73
N ASP A 178 -14.06 5.10 -9.24
CA ASP A 178 -13.99 6.57 -9.26
C ASP A 178 -14.50 7.16 -10.57
N ILE A 179 -14.18 6.51 -11.69
CA ILE A 179 -14.60 6.90 -13.03
C ILE A 179 -15.27 5.73 -13.74
N ASP A 180 -16.15 6.04 -14.67
CA ASP A 180 -16.72 5.02 -15.55
C ASP A 180 -15.69 4.63 -16.61
N ARG A 181 -14.79 3.73 -16.21
CA ARG A 181 -13.71 3.21 -17.03
C ARG A 181 -14.02 1.80 -17.49
N ASP A 182 -13.72 1.53 -18.76
CA ASP A 182 -13.80 0.17 -19.29
C ASP A 182 -12.81 -0.74 -18.56
N TRP A 183 -13.30 -1.84 -18.00
CA TRP A 183 -12.48 -2.76 -17.21
C TRP A 183 -11.47 -3.54 -18.08
N GLN A 184 -11.82 -3.84 -19.34
CA GLN A 184 -10.91 -4.55 -20.24
C GLN A 184 -9.69 -3.68 -20.57
N ASP A 185 -9.94 -2.41 -20.82
CA ASP A 185 -8.91 -1.40 -21.08
C ASP A 185 -7.99 -1.22 -19.87
N PHE A 186 -8.58 -1.11 -18.68
CA PHE A 186 -7.82 -1.00 -17.43
C PHE A 186 -6.92 -2.21 -17.21
N TYR A 187 -7.48 -3.42 -17.23
CA TYR A 187 -6.70 -4.63 -16.93
C TYR A 187 -5.70 -4.97 -18.03
N SER A 188 -6.00 -4.73 -19.29
CA SER A 188 -5.04 -4.89 -20.38
C SER A 188 -3.83 -3.98 -20.20
N SER A 189 -4.07 -2.71 -19.87
CA SER A 189 -3.01 -1.74 -19.57
C SER A 189 -2.22 -2.11 -18.31
N TYR A 190 -2.90 -2.58 -17.27
CA TYR A 190 -2.28 -3.01 -16.01
C TYR A 190 -1.34 -4.22 -16.22
N VAL A 191 -1.78 -5.22 -16.99
CA VAL A 191 -0.96 -6.39 -17.33
C VAL A 191 0.27 -5.96 -18.13
N ALA A 192 0.09 -5.19 -19.18
CA ALA A 192 1.20 -4.77 -20.07
C ALA A 192 2.23 -3.85 -19.36
N THR A 193 1.80 -3.02 -18.43
CA THR A 193 2.68 -2.02 -17.80
C THR A 193 3.30 -2.46 -16.49
N TYR A 194 2.62 -3.29 -15.72
CA TYR A 194 3.05 -3.66 -14.38
C TYR A 194 3.37 -5.14 -14.22
N LEU A 195 2.48 -6.04 -14.63
CA LEU A 195 2.71 -7.47 -14.40
C LEU A 195 3.90 -7.99 -15.18
N GLU A 196 4.03 -7.66 -16.45
CA GLU A 196 5.16 -8.10 -17.26
C GLU A 196 6.49 -7.56 -16.72
N ARG A 197 6.51 -6.31 -16.28
CA ARG A 197 7.71 -5.69 -15.71
C ARG A 197 8.07 -6.31 -14.35
N ASP A 198 7.12 -6.38 -13.42
CA ASP A 198 7.36 -6.86 -12.06
C ASP A 198 7.76 -8.35 -12.06
N ILE A 199 7.25 -9.13 -13.02
CA ILE A 199 7.63 -10.53 -13.19
C ILE A 199 9.02 -10.68 -13.77
N ASN A 200 9.37 -9.89 -14.78
CA ASN A 200 10.72 -9.91 -15.33
C ASN A 200 11.79 -9.49 -14.31
N GLU A 201 11.44 -8.61 -13.36
CA GLU A 201 12.32 -8.20 -12.27
C GLU A 201 12.45 -9.28 -11.18
N LEU A 202 11.37 -10.03 -10.88
CA LEU A 202 11.34 -11.01 -9.78
C LEU A 202 11.79 -12.42 -10.17
N ILE A 203 11.46 -12.83 -11.38
CA ILE A 203 11.72 -14.19 -11.88
C ILE A 203 12.12 -14.03 -13.35
N ALA A 204 13.29 -14.50 -13.74
CA ALA A 204 13.72 -14.52 -15.14
C ALA A 204 12.83 -15.50 -15.97
N VAL A 205 11.53 -15.24 -16.04
CA VAL A 205 10.55 -16.01 -16.81
C VAL A 205 10.25 -15.29 -18.12
N ASP A 206 10.24 -16.04 -19.20
CA ASP A 206 9.79 -15.55 -20.50
C ASP A 206 8.35 -15.02 -20.40
N SER A 207 8.13 -13.77 -20.80
CA SER A 207 6.83 -13.09 -20.74
C SER A 207 5.73 -13.84 -21.47
N LEU A 208 6.08 -14.56 -22.54
CA LEU A 208 5.14 -15.38 -23.33
C LEU A 208 4.66 -16.62 -22.56
N VAL A 209 5.56 -17.25 -21.80
CA VAL A 209 5.24 -18.39 -20.93
C VAL A 209 4.34 -17.94 -19.81
N PHE A 210 4.62 -16.77 -19.21
CA PHE A 210 3.79 -16.20 -18.17
C PHE A 210 2.39 -15.81 -18.67
N THR A 211 2.29 -15.17 -19.83
CA THR A 211 1.00 -14.81 -20.43
C THR A 211 0.15 -16.07 -20.72
N LYS A 212 0.77 -17.14 -21.24
CA LYS A 212 0.10 -18.43 -21.42
C LYS A 212 -0.38 -19.04 -20.10
N PHE A 213 0.44 -18.98 -19.05
CA PHE A 213 0.05 -19.42 -17.72
C PHE A 213 -1.16 -18.64 -17.21
N MET A 214 -1.13 -17.29 -17.26
CA MET A 214 -2.25 -16.45 -16.82
C MET A 214 -3.54 -16.75 -17.61
N THR A 215 -3.44 -16.89 -18.92
CA THR A 215 -4.58 -17.27 -19.79
C THR A 215 -5.15 -18.65 -19.39
N SER A 216 -4.29 -19.61 -19.09
CA SER A 216 -4.72 -20.95 -18.67
C SER A 216 -5.39 -20.98 -17.29
N VAL A 217 -4.98 -20.09 -16.39
CA VAL A 217 -5.61 -19.96 -15.05
C VAL A 217 -6.95 -19.24 -15.13
N ALA A 218 -7.13 -18.34 -16.12
CA ALA A 218 -8.35 -17.58 -16.32
C ALA A 218 -9.43 -18.32 -17.14
N ALA A 219 -9.09 -19.45 -17.79
CA ALA A 219 -9.99 -20.29 -18.58
C ALA A 219 -10.70 -21.34 -17.71
#